data_ac442c39f09a0a7d071dd636eb352fed
#
_entry.id   ac442c39f09a0a7d071dd636eb352fed
#
_cell.length_a   1.000
_cell.length_b   1.000
_cell.length_c   1.000
_cell.angle_alpha   90.00
_cell.angle_beta   90.00
_cell.angle_gamma   90.00
#
_symmetry.space_group_name_H-M   'P 1'
#
loop_
_entity.id
_entity.type
_entity.pdbx_description
1 polymer ?
#
loop_
_entity_poly.entity_id
_entity_poly.type
_entity_poly.pdbx_seq_one_letter_code
_entity_poly.pdbx_strand_id
1 'polypeptide(L)'
;MDTKSWSDIKDTVYGKTGTLRRDELDRDFESLKIGLQLKKVREEKKLTQLQLAEIIQKKREFISRIENNSSNLTLKTLFEIVEKGLGGRVNIQIEIN
;
A
#
# COMPACT_ATOMS: atom_id res chain seq x y z
N MET A 1 19.70 6.29 -5.35
CA MET A 1 18.59 6.36 -6.28
C MET A 1 18.86 7.42 -7.31
N ASP A 2 18.33 7.22 -8.46
CA ASP A 2 18.40 8.22 -9.49
C ASP A 2 17.96 9.58 -8.96
N THR A 3 18.54 10.60 -9.53
CA THR A 3 18.23 11.97 -9.17
C THR A 3 16.81 12.37 -9.53
N LYS A 4 16.19 11.64 -10.43
CA LYS A 4 14.80 11.95 -10.76
C LYS A 4 13.92 11.63 -9.59
N SER A 5 13.37 12.65 -9.00
CA SER A 5 12.41 12.47 -7.93
C SER A 5 11.09 11.99 -8.49
N TRP A 6 10.26 11.49 -7.61
CA TRP A 6 8.91 11.12 -8.00
C TRP A 6 8.15 12.29 -8.60
N SER A 7 8.41 13.49 -8.10
CA SER A 7 7.78 14.69 -8.65
C SER A 7 8.16 14.92 -10.10
N ASP A 8 9.44 14.75 -10.42
CA ASP A 8 9.92 14.92 -11.80
C ASP A 8 9.26 13.90 -12.72
N ILE A 9 9.15 12.68 -12.26
CA ILE A 9 8.52 11.62 -13.04
C ILE A 9 7.06 11.95 -13.30
N LYS A 10 6.36 12.43 -12.29
CA LYS A 10 4.96 12.79 -12.43
C LYS A 10 4.79 13.94 -13.41
N ASP A 11 5.64 14.93 -13.33
CA ASP A 11 5.59 16.05 -14.27
C ASP A 11 5.80 15.57 -15.69
N THR A 12 6.67 14.62 -15.88
CA THR A 12 6.93 14.05 -17.18
C THR A 12 5.75 13.24 -17.69
N VAL A 13 5.21 12.39 -16.84
CA VAL A 13 4.13 11.47 -17.21
C VAL A 13 2.81 12.19 -17.36
N TYR A 14 2.46 13.03 -16.39
CA TYR A 14 1.17 13.71 -16.39
C TYR A 14 1.22 15.06 -17.09
N GLY A 15 2.40 15.53 -17.39
CA GLY A 15 2.56 16.80 -18.05
C GLY A 15 1.99 17.94 -17.25
N LYS A 16 1.46 18.89 -17.95
CA LYS A 16 0.87 20.07 -17.30
C LYS A 16 -0.40 19.76 -16.53
N THR A 17 -0.93 18.56 -16.69
CA THR A 17 -2.14 18.17 -15.99
C THR A 17 -1.87 17.67 -14.59
N GLY A 18 -0.60 17.45 -14.23
CA GLY A 18 -0.24 16.99 -12.92
C GLY A 18 -0.37 18.08 -11.87
N THR A 19 -1.57 18.53 -11.59
CA THR A 19 -1.80 19.50 -10.54
C THR A 19 -1.68 18.81 -9.19
N LEU A 20 -1.49 19.61 -8.15
CA LEU A 20 -1.39 19.08 -6.80
C LEU A 20 -2.61 18.22 -6.45
N ARG A 21 -3.79 18.72 -6.77
CA ARG A 21 -5.03 18.00 -6.50
C ARG A 21 -5.07 16.65 -7.19
N ARG A 22 -4.65 16.63 -8.46
CA ARG A 22 -4.63 15.38 -9.22
C ARG A 22 -3.65 14.40 -8.64
N ASP A 23 -2.48 14.89 -8.21
CA ASP A 23 -1.47 14.04 -7.58
C ASP A 23 -1.99 13.44 -6.28
N GLU A 24 -2.74 14.20 -5.50
CA GLU A 24 -3.34 13.69 -4.28
C GLU A 24 -4.35 12.59 -4.57
N LEU A 25 -5.18 12.78 -5.58
CA LEU A 25 -6.16 11.77 -5.97
C LEU A 25 -5.47 10.48 -6.44
N ASP A 26 -4.38 10.60 -7.18
CA ASP A 26 -3.64 9.44 -7.63
C ASP A 26 -3.05 8.68 -6.46
N ARG A 27 -2.49 9.39 -5.48
CA ARG A 27 -1.93 8.74 -4.29
C ARG A 27 -3.01 8.08 -3.46
N ASP A 28 -4.17 8.71 -3.33
CA ASP A 28 -5.30 8.13 -2.60
C ASP A 28 -5.77 6.85 -3.29
N PHE A 29 -5.83 6.87 -4.60
CA PHE A 29 -6.21 5.68 -5.37
C PHE A 29 -5.22 4.54 -5.17
N GLU A 30 -3.92 4.84 -5.21
CA GLU A 30 -2.89 3.82 -5.00
C GLU A 30 -2.95 3.27 -3.57
N SER A 31 -3.22 4.11 -2.58
CA SER A 31 -3.36 3.67 -1.21
C SER A 31 -4.54 2.73 -1.04
N LEU A 32 -5.65 3.05 -1.69
CA LEU A 32 -6.82 2.18 -1.67
C LEU A 32 -6.51 0.85 -2.36
N LYS A 33 -5.78 0.90 -3.47
CA LYS A 33 -5.41 -0.27 -4.22
C LYS A 33 -4.56 -1.24 -3.41
N ILE A 34 -3.60 -0.72 -2.65
CA ILE A 34 -2.77 -1.55 -1.77
C ILE A 34 -3.64 -2.21 -0.70
N GLY A 35 -4.53 -1.44 -0.09
CA GLY A 35 -5.44 -1.99 0.92
C GLY A 35 -6.30 -3.11 0.37
N LEU A 36 -6.82 -2.94 -0.84
CA LEU A 36 -7.63 -3.97 -1.48
C LEU A 36 -6.81 -5.22 -1.80
N GLN A 37 -5.57 -5.05 -2.20
CA GLN A 37 -4.68 -6.19 -2.44
C GLN A 37 -4.44 -6.98 -1.16
N LEU A 38 -4.20 -6.29 -0.05
CA LEU A 38 -4.00 -6.96 1.23
C LEU A 38 -5.24 -7.72 1.64
N LYS A 39 -6.40 -7.10 1.47
CA LYS A 39 -7.68 -7.76 1.79
C LYS A 39 -7.87 -9.00 0.93
N LYS A 40 -7.60 -8.90 -0.34
CA LYS A 40 -7.78 -10.02 -1.27
C LYS A 40 -6.89 -11.20 -0.89
N VAL A 41 -5.62 -10.94 -0.62
CA VAL A 41 -4.68 -12.00 -0.23
C VAL A 41 -5.11 -12.62 1.10
N ARG A 42 -5.53 -11.78 2.05
CA ARG A 42 -6.01 -12.28 3.33
C ARG A 42 -7.19 -13.24 3.14
N GLU A 43 -8.14 -12.85 2.30
CA GLU A 43 -9.32 -13.69 2.04
C GLU A 43 -8.94 -14.96 1.31
N GLU A 44 -7.98 -14.90 0.41
CA GLU A 44 -7.48 -16.10 -0.26
C GLU A 44 -6.83 -17.07 0.71
N LYS A 45 -6.22 -16.55 1.77
CA LYS A 45 -5.65 -17.36 2.84
C LYS A 45 -6.71 -17.79 3.85
N LYS A 46 -7.96 -17.38 3.65
CA LYS A 46 -9.08 -17.71 4.53
C LYS A 46 -8.87 -17.22 5.96
N LEU A 47 -8.26 -16.06 6.09
CA LEU A 47 -8.05 -15.43 7.38
C LEU A 47 -9.03 -14.30 7.58
N THR A 48 -9.56 -14.17 8.79
CA THR A 48 -10.34 -12.99 9.15
C THR A 48 -9.40 -11.86 9.51
N GLN A 49 -9.95 -10.64 9.55
CA GLN A 49 -9.15 -9.50 10.00
C GLN A 49 -8.60 -9.72 11.41
N LEU A 50 -9.41 -10.31 12.28
CA LEU A 50 -8.97 -10.60 13.64
C LEU A 50 -7.82 -11.59 13.65
N GLN A 51 -7.93 -12.66 12.87
CA GLN A 51 -6.90 -13.68 12.82
C GLN A 51 -5.56 -13.10 12.33
N LEU A 52 -5.63 -12.30 11.26
CA LEU A 52 -4.41 -11.66 10.78
C LEU A 52 -3.83 -10.72 11.82
N ALA A 53 -4.68 -9.94 12.47
CA ALA A 53 -4.25 -9.01 13.49
C ALA A 53 -3.55 -9.74 14.64
N GLU A 54 -4.09 -10.87 15.06
CA GLU A 54 -3.50 -11.65 16.14
C GLU A 54 -2.11 -12.17 15.76
N ILE A 55 -1.94 -12.61 14.52
CA ILE A 55 -0.65 -13.13 14.07
C ILE A 55 0.43 -12.05 14.18
N ILE A 56 0.11 -10.82 13.81
CA ILE A 56 1.08 -9.72 13.83
C ILE A 56 1.00 -8.89 15.10
N GLN A 57 0.23 -9.35 16.09
CA GLN A 57 0.09 -8.70 17.39
C GLN A 57 -0.42 -7.28 17.30
N LYS A 58 -1.45 -7.10 16.49
CA LYS A 58 -2.15 -5.82 16.33
C LYS A 58 -3.62 -6.02 16.60
N LYS A 59 -4.36 -4.93 16.65
CA LYS A 59 -5.81 -5.00 16.83
C LYS A 59 -6.51 -5.15 15.49
N ARG A 60 -7.70 -5.76 15.49
CA ARG A 60 -8.48 -5.93 14.27
C ARG A 60 -8.71 -4.58 13.58
N GLU A 61 -8.96 -3.53 14.34
CA GLU A 61 -9.21 -2.20 13.79
C GLU A 61 -8.02 -1.68 12.99
N PHE A 62 -6.82 -2.07 13.38
CA PHE A 62 -5.61 -1.72 12.66
C PHE A 62 -5.64 -2.30 11.24
N ILE A 63 -6.00 -3.57 11.14
CA ILE A 63 -6.10 -4.25 9.84
C ILE A 63 -7.23 -3.65 9.01
N SER A 64 -8.39 -3.45 9.64
CA SER A 64 -9.52 -2.85 8.95
C SER A 64 -9.18 -1.49 8.36
N ARG A 65 -8.47 -0.66 9.13
CA ARG A 65 -8.07 0.66 8.68
C ARG A 65 -7.14 0.59 7.48
N ILE A 66 -6.15 -0.30 7.54
CA ILE A 66 -5.20 -0.45 6.46
C ILE A 66 -5.86 -0.96 5.19
N GLU A 67 -6.78 -1.90 5.30
CA GLU A 67 -7.47 -2.43 4.13
C GLU A 67 -8.37 -1.38 3.48
N ASN A 68 -8.89 -0.46 4.27
CA ASN A 68 -9.73 0.62 3.74
C ASN A 68 -8.91 1.80 3.22
N ASN A 69 -7.76 2.05 3.82
CA ASN A 69 -6.90 3.14 3.40
C ASN A 69 -5.49 2.92 3.95
N SER A 70 -4.55 2.62 3.07
CA SER A 70 -3.19 2.33 3.47
C SER A 70 -2.26 3.54 3.36
N SER A 71 -2.81 4.75 3.29
CA SER A 71 -1.98 5.95 3.10
C SER A 71 -0.97 6.18 4.21
N ASN A 72 -1.26 5.73 5.43
CA ASN A 72 -0.35 5.87 6.56
C ASN A 72 0.43 4.59 6.86
N LEU A 73 0.37 3.64 5.96
CA LEU A 73 1.07 2.37 6.14
C LEU A 73 2.56 2.55 5.89
N THR A 74 3.38 2.14 6.86
CA THR A 74 4.82 2.17 6.68
C THR A 74 5.28 0.90 5.98
N LEU A 75 6.46 0.97 5.36
CA LEU A 75 7.04 -0.22 4.73
C LEU A 75 7.28 -1.32 5.75
N LYS A 76 7.74 -0.96 6.94
CA LYS A 76 7.96 -1.95 7.99
C LYS A 76 6.69 -2.72 8.30
N THR A 77 5.58 -2.01 8.45
CA THR A 77 4.30 -2.64 8.75
C THR A 77 3.82 -3.47 7.57
N LEU A 78 4.01 -2.98 6.37
CA LEU A 78 3.63 -3.74 5.17
C LEU A 78 4.38 -5.07 5.11
N PHE A 79 5.69 -5.06 5.35
CA PHE A 79 6.46 -6.29 5.40
C PHE A 79 5.97 -7.22 6.50
N GLU A 80 5.65 -6.67 7.69
CA GLU A 80 5.11 -7.48 8.77
C GLU A 80 3.82 -8.18 8.38
N ILE A 81 2.90 -7.43 7.81
CA ILE A 81 1.59 -7.98 7.43
C ILE A 81 1.76 -9.09 6.40
N VAL A 82 2.55 -8.84 5.38
CA VAL A 82 2.67 -9.77 4.26
C VAL A 82 3.54 -10.98 4.63
N GLU A 83 4.69 -10.73 5.24
CA GLU A 83 5.64 -11.82 5.49
C GLU A 83 5.29 -12.61 6.72
N LYS A 84 4.96 -11.96 7.83
CA LYS A 84 4.58 -12.67 9.05
C LYS A 84 3.11 -13.10 9.03
N GLY A 85 2.24 -12.20 8.62
CA GLY A 85 0.81 -12.44 8.71
C GLY A 85 0.29 -13.33 7.61
N LEU A 86 0.66 -13.05 6.39
CA LEU A 86 0.11 -13.73 5.22
C LEU A 86 1.03 -14.78 4.64
N GLY A 87 2.26 -14.86 5.14
CA GLY A 87 3.22 -15.87 4.65
C GLY A 87 3.68 -15.61 3.24
N GLY A 88 3.58 -14.39 2.77
CA GLY A 88 3.94 -14.03 1.42
C GLY A 88 5.22 -13.23 1.35
N ARG A 89 5.39 -12.55 0.23
CA ARG A 89 6.57 -11.72 -0.02
C ARG A 89 6.13 -10.42 -0.63
N VAL A 90 6.76 -9.33 -0.23
CA VAL A 90 6.54 -8.01 -0.82
C VAL A 90 7.59 -7.75 -1.89
N ASN A 91 7.13 -7.38 -3.07
CA ASN A 91 8.00 -6.93 -4.13
C ASN A 91 7.64 -5.49 -4.45
N ILE A 92 8.64 -4.61 -4.37
CA ILE A 92 8.44 -3.20 -4.66
C ILE A 92 9.29 -2.88 -5.88
N GLN A 93 8.63 -2.30 -6.87
CA GLN A 93 9.30 -1.92 -8.10
C GLN A 93 9.12 -0.43 -8.32
N ILE A 94 10.22 0.24 -8.59
CA ILE A 94 10.21 1.67 -8.86
C ILE A 94 10.58 1.86 -10.31
N GLU A 95 9.71 2.55 -11.03
CA GLU A 95 9.94 2.80 -12.45
C GLU A 95 10.37 4.23 -12.66
N ILE A 96 11.35 4.40 -13.52
CA ILE A 96 11.90 5.70 -13.89
C ILE A 96 11.86 5.80 -15.41
N ASN A 97 11.23 6.87 -15.89
CA ASN A 97 11.14 7.12 -17.33
C ASN A 97 12.44 7.69 -17.89
#